data_c3fb1afe6a6de446ec203842bee1caa6
#
_entry.id   c3fb1afe6a6de446ec203842bee1caa6
#
_cell.length_a   1.000
_cell.length_b   1.000
_cell.length_c   1.000
_cell.angle_alpha   90.00
_cell.angle_beta   90.00
_cell.angle_gamma   90.00
#
_symmetry.space_group_name_H-M   'P 1'
#
loop_
_entity.id
_entity.type
_entity.pdbx_description
1 polymer ?
#
loop_
_entity_poly.entity_id
_entity_poly.type
_entity_poly.pdbx_seq_one_letter_code
_entity_poly.pdbx_strand_id
1 'polypeptide(L)'
;ERNKVAWIVDGQQRTLALKECDKKNLLVPITAFISDDFEVHRTQFLLVNKAKPLPNGLINELLPTVNTSLPASLAKNKIPSTLCDLLNKDPDSPFQGLIIRSTTDRKKDKKAVVTDNSLIHVIRTSMNSVHGCLYQYKNIATGEIDLEKIHKILNVYWSEVRDTFPEAWGLSPVKSR
;
A
#
# COMPACT_ATOMS: atom_id res chain seq x y z
N GLU A 1 10.15 14.69 -25.96
CA GLU A 1 9.09 14.54 -24.93
C GLU A 1 7.94 15.44 -25.34
N ARG A 2 6.77 14.84 -25.61
CA ARG A 2 5.56 15.61 -25.91
C ARG A 2 5.13 16.29 -24.60
N ASN A 3 5.00 17.62 -24.61
CA ASN A 3 4.43 18.37 -23.49
C ASN A 3 3.05 17.80 -23.16
N LYS A 4 2.94 17.09 -22.05
CA LYS A 4 1.66 16.60 -21.56
C LYS A 4 0.90 17.79 -20.97
N VAL A 5 -0.27 18.09 -21.52
CA VAL A 5 -1.09 19.22 -21.08
C VAL A 5 -1.85 18.91 -19.80
N ALA A 6 -2.16 17.63 -19.53
CA ALA A 6 -2.91 17.20 -18.37
C ALA A 6 -2.65 15.73 -18.04
N TRP A 7 -2.95 15.36 -16.79
CA TRP A 7 -2.94 13.99 -16.30
C TRP A 7 -4.38 13.49 -16.12
N ILE A 8 -4.63 12.25 -16.51
CA ILE A 8 -5.93 11.61 -16.30
C ILE A 8 -5.86 10.88 -14.96
N VAL A 9 -6.55 11.39 -13.96
CA VAL A 9 -6.60 10.82 -12.61
C VAL A 9 -7.55 9.61 -12.57
N ASP A 10 -8.68 9.68 -13.26
CA ASP A 10 -9.62 8.57 -13.45
C ASP A 10 -10.17 8.57 -14.89
N GLY A 11 -10.62 7.42 -15.35
CA GLY A 11 -11.25 7.28 -16.66
C GLY A 11 -10.28 7.02 -17.82
N GLN A 12 -9.06 6.53 -17.56
CA GLN A 12 -8.07 6.22 -18.60
C GLN A 12 -8.62 5.29 -19.68
N GLN A 13 -9.32 4.22 -19.28
CA GLN A 13 -9.91 3.27 -20.23
C GLN A 13 -11.04 3.91 -21.05
N ARG A 14 -11.87 4.75 -20.40
CA ARG A 14 -12.93 5.50 -21.08
C ARG A 14 -12.35 6.48 -22.10
N THR A 15 -11.25 7.16 -21.74
CA THR A 15 -10.55 8.08 -22.65
C THR A 15 -9.94 7.35 -23.85
N LEU A 16 -9.35 6.16 -23.63
CA LEU A 16 -8.84 5.34 -24.72
C LEU A 16 -9.97 4.87 -25.64
N ALA A 17 -11.08 4.39 -25.09
CA ALA A 17 -12.25 4.00 -25.88
C ALA A 17 -12.83 5.16 -26.69
N LEU A 18 -12.88 6.36 -26.12
CA LEU A 18 -13.31 7.57 -26.84
C LEU A 18 -12.34 7.95 -27.98
N LYS A 19 -11.04 7.74 -27.80
CA LYS A 19 -10.05 7.97 -28.84
C LYS A 19 -10.24 7.06 -30.06
N GLU A 20 -10.68 5.83 -29.82
CA GLU A 20 -10.93 4.82 -30.86
C GLU A 20 -12.36 4.88 -31.42
N CYS A 21 -13.23 5.71 -30.83
CA CYS A 21 -14.62 5.84 -31.25
C CYS A 21 -14.73 6.68 -32.54
N ASP A 22 -15.54 6.19 -33.49
CA ASP A 22 -15.81 6.91 -34.73
C ASP A 22 -16.66 8.18 -34.55
N LYS A 23 -17.44 8.25 -33.46
CA LYS A 23 -18.27 9.41 -33.12
C LYS A 23 -17.46 10.52 -32.46
N LYS A 24 -16.96 11.45 -33.27
CA LYS A 24 -16.08 12.54 -32.77
C LYS A 24 -16.83 13.70 -32.08
N ASN A 25 -18.16 13.74 -32.13
CA ASN A 25 -18.98 14.79 -31.53
C ASN A 25 -19.70 14.31 -30.24
N LEU A 26 -19.12 13.38 -29.51
CA LEU A 26 -19.68 12.93 -28.24
C LEU A 26 -19.32 13.92 -27.12
N LEU A 27 -20.34 14.51 -26.49
CA LEU A 27 -20.16 15.37 -25.32
C LEU A 27 -19.92 14.50 -24.09
N VAL A 28 -18.78 14.70 -23.43
CA VAL A 28 -18.39 13.96 -22.23
C VAL A 28 -18.19 14.94 -21.09
N PRO A 29 -18.87 14.78 -19.92
CA PRO A 29 -18.62 15.62 -18.76
C PRO A 29 -17.21 15.32 -18.20
N ILE A 30 -16.46 16.38 -17.93
CA ILE A 30 -15.12 16.31 -17.37
C ILE A 30 -15.07 17.17 -16.12
N THR A 31 -14.55 16.64 -15.01
CA THR A 31 -14.15 17.40 -13.84
C THR A 31 -12.64 17.55 -13.85
N ALA A 32 -12.14 18.78 -13.81
CA ALA A 32 -10.72 19.07 -13.80
C ALA A 32 -10.34 19.92 -12.58
N PHE A 33 -9.12 19.73 -12.09
CA PHE A 33 -8.52 20.59 -11.07
C PHE A 33 -7.09 20.93 -11.49
N ILE A 34 -6.59 22.06 -11.01
CA ILE A 34 -5.24 22.55 -11.32
C ILE A 34 -4.38 22.33 -10.06
N SER A 35 -3.28 21.61 -10.21
CA SER A 35 -2.29 21.44 -9.14
C SER A 35 -0.95 20.99 -9.74
N ASP A 36 0.13 21.59 -9.26
CA ASP A 36 1.50 21.19 -9.61
C ASP A 36 2.04 20.13 -8.62
N ASP A 37 1.28 19.83 -7.56
CA ASP A 37 1.67 18.90 -6.51
C ASP A 37 1.17 17.48 -6.81
N PHE A 38 2.11 16.54 -6.97
CA PHE A 38 1.82 15.12 -7.16
C PHE A 38 1.09 14.48 -5.97
N GLU A 39 1.26 15.01 -4.77
CA GLU A 39 0.54 14.54 -3.58
C GLU A 39 -0.96 14.81 -3.70
N VAL A 40 -1.32 15.97 -4.23
CA VAL A 40 -2.73 16.32 -4.51
C VAL A 40 -3.30 15.35 -5.55
N HIS A 41 -2.55 15.04 -6.60
CA HIS A 41 -2.99 14.07 -7.62
C HIS A 41 -3.25 12.68 -7.02
N ARG A 42 -2.35 12.17 -6.16
CA ARG A 42 -2.52 10.88 -5.47
C ARG A 42 -3.74 10.87 -4.54
N THR A 43 -3.89 11.95 -3.77
CA THR A 43 -5.03 12.11 -2.85
C THR A 43 -6.35 12.12 -3.62
N GLN A 44 -6.44 12.90 -4.71
CA GLN A 44 -7.64 12.96 -5.54
C GLN A 44 -7.93 11.61 -6.20
N PHE A 45 -6.92 10.89 -6.67
CA PHE A 45 -7.08 9.54 -7.19
C PHE A 45 -7.71 8.59 -6.15
N LEU A 46 -7.24 8.63 -4.91
CA LEU A 46 -7.80 7.81 -3.82
C LEU A 46 -9.24 8.21 -3.48
N LEU A 47 -9.55 9.50 -3.49
CA LEU A 47 -10.87 10.02 -3.14
C LEU A 47 -11.92 9.74 -4.23
N VAL A 48 -11.59 9.97 -5.49
CA VAL A 48 -12.49 9.74 -6.65
C VAL A 48 -12.82 8.26 -6.78
N ASN A 49 -11.84 7.39 -6.58
CA ASN A 49 -12.04 5.94 -6.66
C ASN A 49 -12.74 5.34 -5.43
N LYS A 50 -13.08 6.15 -4.41
CA LYS A 50 -13.85 5.67 -3.25
C LYS A 50 -15.25 5.19 -3.63
N ALA A 51 -15.85 5.72 -4.69
CA ALA A 51 -17.17 5.30 -5.19
C ALA A 51 -17.12 3.94 -5.90
N LYS A 52 -15.97 3.58 -6.51
CA LYS A 52 -15.69 2.25 -7.04
C LYS A 52 -14.45 1.75 -6.30
N PRO A 53 -14.61 0.82 -5.35
CA PRO A 53 -13.53 0.48 -4.45
C PRO A 53 -12.31 -0.03 -5.22
N LEU A 54 -11.20 0.70 -5.08
CA LEU A 54 -9.90 0.21 -5.51
C LEU A 54 -9.56 -1.09 -4.76
N PRO A 55 -8.86 -2.01 -5.40
CA PRO A 55 -8.33 -3.16 -4.69
C PRO A 55 -7.53 -2.70 -3.46
N ASN A 56 -7.81 -3.32 -2.30
CA ASN A 56 -7.16 -2.93 -1.04
C ASN A 56 -5.63 -2.93 -1.13
N GLY A 57 -5.04 -3.85 -1.89
CA GLY A 57 -3.61 -3.88 -2.11
C GLY A 57 -3.08 -2.60 -2.78
N LEU A 58 -3.78 -2.04 -3.78
CA LEU A 58 -3.37 -0.79 -4.42
C LEU A 58 -3.49 0.40 -3.46
N ILE A 59 -4.57 0.44 -2.65
CA ILE A 59 -4.72 1.46 -1.60
C ILE A 59 -3.54 1.38 -0.63
N ASN A 60 -3.24 0.20 -0.12
CA ASN A 60 -2.14 -0.03 0.82
C ASN A 60 -0.77 0.37 0.27
N GLU A 61 -0.56 0.19 -1.02
CA GLU A 61 0.69 0.55 -1.69
C GLU A 61 0.86 2.07 -1.87
N LEU A 62 -0.25 2.80 -2.05
CA LEU A 62 -0.24 4.25 -2.20
C LEU A 62 -0.20 5.00 -0.86
N LEU A 63 -0.78 4.44 0.21
CA LEU A 63 -0.90 5.10 1.51
C LEU A 63 0.42 5.63 2.10
N PRO A 64 1.57 4.93 2.03
CA PRO A 64 2.84 5.42 2.55
C PRO A 64 3.30 6.73 1.92
N THR A 65 2.92 6.97 0.67
CA THR A 65 3.38 8.13 -0.13
C THR A 65 2.48 9.36 -0.02
N VAL A 66 1.36 9.28 0.72
CA VAL A 66 0.40 10.39 0.88
C VAL A 66 0.70 11.16 2.16
N ASN A 67 1.02 12.46 2.07
CA ASN A 67 1.31 13.34 3.21
C ASN A 67 0.16 14.27 3.60
N THR A 68 -0.95 14.24 2.85
CA THR A 68 -2.13 15.03 3.16
C THR A 68 -3.06 14.34 4.15
N SER A 69 -4.00 15.12 4.72
CA SER A 69 -5.03 14.58 5.61
C SER A 69 -5.91 13.57 4.86
N LEU A 70 -6.00 12.36 5.41
CA LEU A 70 -6.77 11.25 4.86
C LEU A 70 -8.08 11.05 5.65
N PRO A 71 -9.15 10.57 4.99
CA PRO A 71 -10.32 10.08 5.70
C PRO A 71 -9.96 9.03 6.75
N ALA A 72 -10.64 9.01 7.90
CA ALA A 72 -10.34 8.11 9.02
C ALA A 72 -10.25 6.62 8.62
N SER A 73 -11.05 6.20 7.64
CA SER A 73 -11.04 4.84 7.11
C SER A 73 -9.73 4.45 6.41
N LEU A 74 -9.03 5.41 5.82
CA LEU A 74 -7.73 5.23 5.16
C LEU A 74 -6.58 5.51 6.13
N ALA A 75 -6.71 6.54 6.97
CA ALA A 75 -5.69 6.97 7.92
C ALA A 75 -5.24 5.84 8.84
N LYS A 76 -6.17 5.00 9.32
CA LYS A 76 -5.88 3.84 10.18
C LYS A 76 -4.94 2.80 9.57
N ASN A 77 -4.85 2.74 8.26
CA ASN A 77 -3.99 1.80 7.54
C ASN A 77 -2.65 2.44 7.12
N LYS A 78 -2.49 3.76 7.22
CA LYS A 78 -1.29 4.45 6.73
C LYS A 78 -0.01 3.92 7.39
N ILE A 79 0.04 3.92 8.71
CA ILE A 79 1.23 3.45 9.45
C ILE A 79 1.50 1.95 9.21
N PRO A 80 0.52 1.04 9.33
CA PRO A 80 0.74 -0.37 8.99
C PRO A 80 1.22 -0.59 7.56
N SER A 81 0.71 0.20 6.59
CA SER A 81 1.15 0.12 5.19
C SER A 81 2.59 0.64 5.00
N THR A 82 2.98 1.69 5.73
CA THR A 82 4.35 2.21 5.73
C THR A 82 5.32 1.17 6.29
N LEU A 83 4.98 0.53 7.41
CA LEU A 83 5.80 -0.54 7.98
C LEU A 83 5.91 -1.74 7.04
N CYS A 84 4.81 -2.12 6.39
CA CYS A 84 4.81 -3.18 5.38
C CYS A 84 5.72 -2.85 4.20
N ASP A 85 5.74 -1.60 3.74
CA ASP A 85 6.60 -1.13 2.66
C ASP A 85 8.08 -1.13 3.07
N LEU A 86 8.39 -0.66 4.28
CA LEU A 86 9.74 -0.71 4.85
C LEU A 86 10.25 -2.14 4.95
N LEU A 87 9.45 -3.06 5.53
CA LEU A 87 9.82 -4.47 5.65
C LEU A 87 10.09 -5.14 4.29
N ASN A 88 9.40 -4.71 3.23
CA ASN A 88 9.62 -5.26 1.90
C ASN A 88 10.87 -4.72 1.21
N LYS A 89 11.29 -3.49 1.54
CA LYS A 89 12.41 -2.78 0.89
C LYS A 89 13.72 -2.89 1.64
N ASP A 90 13.67 -3.00 2.96
CA ASP A 90 14.84 -3.06 3.83
C ASP A 90 15.67 -4.32 3.52
N PRO A 91 16.97 -4.19 3.13
CA PRO A 91 17.85 -5.32 2.88
C PRO A 91 18.04 -6.27 4.06
N ASP A 92 17.95 -5.72 5.29
CA ASP A 92 18.13 -6.51 6.52
C ASP A 92 16.80 -7.16 6.99
N SER A 93 15.70 -6.89 6.30
CA SER A 93 14.40 -7.43 6.64
C SER A 93 14.25 -8.88 6.18
N PRO A 94 13.74 -9.77 7.05
CA PRO A 94 13.42 -11.14 6.65
C PRO A 94 12.28 -11.20 5.60
N PHE A 95 11.55 -10.10 5.40
CA PHE A 95 10.50 -9.98 4.38
C PHE A 95 10.96 -9.36 3.08
N GLN A 96 12.24 -9.04 2.91
CA GLN A 96 12.73 -8.39 1.70
C GLN A 96 12.31 -9.14 0.43
N GLY A 97 11.50 -8.48 -0.40
CA GLY A 97 11.00 -9.04 -1.66
C GLY A 97 10.03 -10.23 -1.51
N LEU A 98 9.60 -10.58 -0.29
CA LEU A 98 8.64 -11.66 -0.05
C LEU A 98 7.18 -11.17 -0.04
N ILE A 99 6.95 -9.87 0.00
CA ILE A 99 5.61 -9.30 0.13
C ILE A 99 5.00 -9.05 -1.25
N ILE A 100 3.83 -9.66 -1.49
CA ILE A 100 3.03 -9.48 -2.69
C ILE A 100 2.37 -8.11 -2.63
N ARG A 101 2.76 -7.22 -3.54
CA ARG A 101 2.14 -5.90 -3.72
C ARG A 101 1.22 -5.91 -4.94
N SER A 102 0.38 -4.89 -5.10
CA SER A 102 -0.46 -4.75 -6.30
C SER A 102 0.34 -4.63 -7.59
N THR A 103 1.52 -4.04 -7.50
CA THR A 103 2.46 -3.87 -8.63
C THR A 103 3.37 -5.07 -8.83
N THR A 104 3.36 -6.07 -7.92
CA THR A 104 4.18 -7.26 -8.03
C THR A 104 3.75 -8.12 -9.23
N ASP A 105 4.65 -8.30 -10.18
CA ASP A 105 4.44 -9.24 -11.29
C ASP A 105 4.67 -10.68 -10.81
N ARG A 106 3.60 -11.36 -10.45
CA ARG A 106 3.64 -12.75 -9.94
C ARG A 106 4.28 -13.76 -10.91
N LYS A 107 4.41 -13.42 -12.18
CA LYS A 107 5.08 -14.30 -13.16
C LYS A 107 6.60 -14.16 -13.04
N LYS A 108 7.09 -12.97 -12.70
CA LYS A 108 8.51 -12.65 -12.53
C LYS A 108 8.97 -12.86 -11.10
N ASP A 109 8.20 -12.36 -10.14
CA ASP A 109 8.54 -12.39 -8.70
C ASP A 109 7.93 -13.62 -8.00
N LYS A 110 8.46 -14.79 -8.32
CA LYS A 110 8.05 -16.05 -7.69
C LYS A 110 8.41 -16.16 -6.20
N LYS A 111 9.28 -15.27 -5.70
CA LYS A 111 9.69 -15.23 -4.30
C LYS A 111 8.63 -14.63 -3.40
N ALA A 112 7.80 -13.71 -3.90
CA ALA A 112 6.76 -13.05 -3.12
C ALA A 112 5.62 -14.04 -2.79
N VAL A 113 5.46 -14.32 -1.49
CA VAL A 113 4.52 -15.34 -0.97
C VAL A 113 3.59 -14.81 0.10
N VAL A 114 3.94 -13.70 0.75
CA VAL A 114 3.15 -13.08 1.83
C VAL A 114 2.30 -11.95 1.25
N THR A 115 0.99 -11.94 1.52
CA THR A 115 0.15 -10.84 1.07
C THR A 115 0.33 -9.61 1.96
N ASP A 116 0.43 -8.43 1.36
CA ASP A 116 0.49 -7.15 2.08
C ASP A 116 -0.69 -6.96 3.04
N ASN A 117 -1.90 -7.32 2.61
CA ASN A 117 -3.11 -7.24 3.42
C ASN A 117 -3.00 -8.04 4.72
N SER A 118 -2.41 -9.25 4.68
CA SER A 118 -2.23 -10.08 5.87
C SER A 118 -1.26 -9.43 6.85
N LEU A 119 -0.13 -8.96 6.37
CA LEU A 119 0.88 -8.31 7.20
C LEU A 119 0.37 -7.00 7.81
N ILE A 120 -0.27 -6.16 6.99
CA ILE A 120 -0.91 -4.91 7.44
C ILE A 120 -1.97 -5.19 8.51
N HIS A 121 -2.77 -6.25 8.33
CA HIS A 121 -3.79 -6.64 9.31
C HIS A 121 -3.14 -7.02 10.65
N VAL A 122 -2.11 -7.85 10.66
CA VAL A 122 -1.39 -8.28 11.87
C VAL A 122 -0.76 -7.08 12.58
N ILE A 123 -0.03 -6.24 11.86
CA ILE A 123 0.59 -5.02 12.41
C ILE A 123 -0.48 -4.12 13.03
N ARG A 124 -1.56 -3.82 12.29
CA ARG A 124 -2.66 -2.98 12.76
C ARG A 124 -3.32 -3.53 14.02
N THR A 125 -3.58 -4.84 14.05
CA THR A 125 -4.19 -5.49 15.21
C THR A 125 -3.30 -5.39 16.42
N SER A 126 -1.99 -5.68 16.27
CA SER A 126 -1.01 -5.57 17.35
C SER A 126 -0.81 -4.14 17.86
N MET A 127 -0.94 -3.12 16.99
CA MET A 127 -0.85 -1.71 17.37
C MET A 127 -2.10 -1.17 18.06
N ASN A 128 -3.27 -1.75 17.82
CA ASN A 128 -4.54 -1.23 18.35
C ASN A 128 -5.09 -2.07 19.52
N SER A 129 -4.60 -3.27 19.73
CA SER A 129 -4.96 -4.12 20.87
C SER A 129 -4.10 -3.75 22.08
N VAL A 130 -4.73 -3.57 23.24
CA VAL A 130 -4.03 -3.32 24.53
C VAL A 130 -3.08 -4.47 24.88
N HIS A 131 -3.38 -5.68 24.41
CA HIS A 131 -2.54 -6.87 24.57
C HIS A 131 -1.53 -7.07 23.45
N GLY A 132 -1.55 -6.20 22.43
CA GLY A 132 -0.63 -6.27 21.30
C GLY A 132 0.76 -5.76 21.66
N CYS A 133 1.81 -6.48 21.27
CA CYS A 133 3.19 -6.12 21.59
C CYS A 133 3.61 -4.74 21.00
N LEU A 134 2.93 -4.26 19.96
CA LEU A 134 3.21 -2.96 19.34
C LEU A 134 2.42 -1.80 19.97
N TYR A 135 1.43 -2.08 20.83
CA TYR A 135 0.59 -1.04 21.44
C TYR A 135 1.40 -0.04 22.28
N GLN A 136 2.41 -0.50 23.00
CA GLN A 136 3.27 0.33 23.86
C GLN A 136 4.10 1.40 23.11
N TYR A 137 4.25 1.27 21.78
CA TYR A 137 4.99 2.23 20.94
C TYR A 137 4.11 3.33 20.35
N LYS A 138 2.85 3.36 20.77
CA LYS A 138 1.90 4.41 20.44
C LYS A 138 1.73 5.32 21.66
N ASN A 139 2.03 6.60 21.50
CA ASN A 139 1.70 7.59 22.52
C ASN A 139 0.19 7.82 22.53
N ILE A 140 -0.47 7.41 23.62
CA ILE A 140 -1.94 7.48 23.73
C ILE A 140 -2.41 8.94 23.78
N ALA A 141 -1.61 9.85 24.35
CA ALA A 141 -1.99 11.25 24.50
C ALA A 141 -1.85 12.06 23.20
N THR A 142 -0.77 11.82 22.42
CA THR A 142 -0.49 12.56 21.19
C THR A 142 -0.90 11.80 19.92
N GLY A 143 -1.12 10.49 20.02
CA GLY A 143 -1.33 9.60 18.87
C GLY A 143 -0.08 9.32 18.05
N GLU A 144 1.07 9.88 18.43
CA GLU A 144 2.35 9.63 17.76
C GLU A 144 2.79 8.18 17.90
N ILE A 145 3.48 7.70 16.87
CA ILE A 145 3.93 6.32 16.76
C ILE A 145 5.43 6.31 16.48
N ASP A 146 6.18 5.56 17.27
CA ASP A 146 7.62 5.37 17.06
C ASP A 146 7.85 4.31 15.98
N LEU A 147 7.87 4.77 14.73
CA LEU A 147 7.98 3.95 13.53
C LEU A 147 9.30 3.16 13.50
N GLU A 148 10.42 3.79 13.88
CA GLU A 148 11.74 3.17 13.85
C GLU A 148 11.85 2.01 14.83
N LYS A 149 11.36 2.20 16.05
CA LYS A 149 11.34 1.13 17.05
C LYS A 149 10.44 -0.02 16.63
N ILE A 150 9.26 0.27 16.09
CA ILE A 150 8.36 -0.78 15.62
C ILE A 150 9.00 -1.56 14.47
N HIS A 151 9.60 -0.88 13.50
CA HIS A 151 10.29 -1.52 12.39
C HIS A 151 11.41 -2.44 12.88
N LYS A 152 12.26 -1.96 13.79
CA LYS A 152 13.34 -2.75 14.39
C LYS A 152 12.81 -3.99 15.12
N ILE A 153 11.74 -3.85 15.91
CA ILE A 153 11.16 -4.99 16.64
C ILE A 153 10.57 -6.01 15.67
N LEU A 154 9.89 -5.56 14.63
CA LEU A 154 9.35 -6.45 13.60
C LEU A 154 10.48 -7.21 12.89
N ASN A 155 11.58 -6.54 12.54
CA ASN A 155 12.73 -7.20 11.93
C ASN A 155 13.34 -8.25 12.86
N VAL A 156 13.59 -7.93 14.12
CA VAL A 156 14.13 -8.88 15.10
C VAL A 156 13.18 -10.07 15.27
N TYR A 157 11.92 -9.82 15.57
CA TYR A 157 10.93 -10.87 15.81
C TYR A 157 10.82 -11.84 14.61
N TRP A 158 10.66 -11.30 13.41
CA TRP A 158 10.48 -12.14 12.24
C TRP A 158 11.76 -12.79 11.75
N SER A 159 12.93 -12.24 12.06
CA SER A 159 14.21 -12.92 11.85
C SER A 159 14.33 -14.14 12.73
N GLU A 160 13.98 -14.05 14.01
CA GLU A 160 13.94 -15.19 14.92
C GLU A 160 12.94 -16.27 14.46
N VAL A 161 11.77 -15.86 13.96
CA VAL A 161 10.79 -16.79 13.38
C VAL A 161 11.36 -17.49 12.15
N ARG A 162 12.01 -16.75 11.25
CA ARG A 162 12.67 -17.30 10.06
C ARG A 162 13.74 -18.33 10.45
N ASP A 163 14.57 -17.98 11.43
CA ASP A 163 15.71 -18.79 11.83
C ASP A 163 15.27 -20.03 12.63
N THR A 164 14.10 -19.95 13.29
CA THR A 164 13.47 -21.09 13.97
C THR A 164 12.79 -22.05 12.99
N PHE A 165 12.22 -21.54 11.91
CA PHE A 165 11.46 -22.31 10.91
C PHE A 165 11.98 -22.10 9.48
N PRO A 166 13.28 -22.34 9.21
CA PRO A 166 13.89 -22.02 7.91
C PRO A 166 13.25 -22.81 6.76
N GLU A 167 12.78 -24.03 7.04
CA GLU A 167 12.16 -24.90 6.03
C GLU A 167 10.79 -24.39 5.56
N ALA A 168 10.09 -23.63 6.40
CA ALA A 168 8.77 -23.07 6.08
C ALA A 168 8.86 -21.64 5.54
N TRP A 169 9.98 -20.95 5.78
CA TRP A 169 10.12 -19.53 5.44
C TRP A 169 10.20 -19.30 3.92
N GLY A 170 9.40 -18.38 3.41
CA GLY A 170 9.40 -18.03 1.98
C GLY A 170 8.78 -19.08 1.07
N LEU A 171 8.13 -20.11 1.62
CA LEU A 171 7.40 -21.10 0.83
C LEU A 171 5.97 -20.66 0.57
N SER A 172 5.48 -21.00 -0.63
CA SER A 172 4.06 -20.86 -0.95
C SER A 172 3.21 -21.76 -0.03
N PRO A 173 2.02 -21.29 0.43
CA PRO A 173 1.11 -22.08 1.29
C PRO A 173 0.76 -23.48 0.76
N VAL A 174 0.85 -23.68 -0.56
CA VAL A 174 0.60 -24.99 -1.22
C VAL A 174 1.77 -25.96 -1.01
N LYS A 175 2.98 -25.46 -0.72
CA LYS A 175 4.19 -26.27 -0.52
C LYS A 175 4.54 -26.49 0.95
N SER A 176 3.88 -25.78 1.86
CA SER A 176 4.11 -25.86 3.30
C SER A 176 3.19 -26.87 4.02
N ARG A 177 2.45 -27.70 3.28
CA ARG A 177 1.61 -28.79 3.82
C ARG A 177 2.29 -30.13 3.74
#